data_96ac0d50bf05c3191c47bd1c33a1950c
#
_entry.id   96ac0d50bf05c3191c47bd1c33a1950c
#
_cell.length_a   1.000
_cell.length_b   1.000
_cell.length_c   1.000
_cell.angle_alpha   90.00
_cell.angle_beta   90.00
_cell.angle_gamma   90.00
#
_symmetry.space_group_name_H-M   'P 1'
#
loop_
_entity.id
_entity.type
_entity.pdbx_description
1 polymer ?
#
loop_
_entity_poly.entity_id
_entity_poly.type
_entity_poly.pdbx_seq_one_letter_code
_entity_poly.pdbx_strand_id
1 'polypeptide(L)'
;MSTATTSNPIQSAHPGKVFLYGEFQLAVTPFTEEVWKPVNAQLKNVKGLVRKTWTLGINTNTVGGFYEFDSVENARAFATGLYAEQAKSMGASLTVKLFDGDLGEAASRDMKSPHYNY
;
A
#
# COMPACT_ATOMS: atom_id res chain seq x y z
N MET A 1 -14.21 -21.06 24.57
CA MET A 1 -13.97 -20.53 24.26
C MET A 1 -13.74 -20.29 23.90
N SER A 2 -13.59 -20.03 23.78
CA SER A 2 -13.16 -19.49 23.34
C SER A 2 -12.82 -19.15 23.01
N THR A 3 -12.69 -19.11 23.12
CA THR A 3 -12.27 -18.65 22.67
C THR A 3 -12.03 -18.18 22.20
N ALA A 4 -11.86 -18.15 22.36
CA ALA A 4 -11.49 -17.62 21.70
C ALA A 4 -11.45 -17.14 21.35
N THR A 5 -11.51 -17.07 21.39
CA THR A 5 -11.43 -16.58 20.80
C THR A 5 -11.28 -16.07 20.54
N THR A 6 -11.20 -16.19 20.69
CA THR A 6 -10.92 -15.58 20.36
C THR A 6 -10.58 -15.18 19.74
N SER A 7 -10.66 -16.05 19.67
CA SER A 7 -10.41 -15.60 18.32
C SER A 7 -9.70 -14.26 18.31
N ASN A 8 -8.95 -14.00 17.30
CA ASN A 8 -8.31 -12.71 17.19
C ASN A 8 -9.25 -11.72 16.50
N PRO A 9 -9.85 -10.80 17.21
CA PRO A 9 -10.79 -9.85 16.62
C PRO A 9 -10.12 -8.63 15.99
N ILE A 10 -8.80 -8.62 15.88
CA ILE A 10 -8.07 -7.42 15.45
C ILE A 10 -8.34 -7.10 13.99
N GLN A 11 -8.60 -8.10 13.17
CA GLN A 11 -8.78 -7.90 11.72
C GLN A 11 -10.12 -8.41 11.25
N SER A 12 -10.69 -7.71 10.27
CA SER A 12 -11.84 -8.20 9.54
C SER A 12 -11.43 -9.34 8.63
N ALA A 13 -12.34 -10.31 8.41
CA ALA A 13 -12.07 -11.40 7.48
C ALA A 13 -11.95 -10.87 6.05
N HIS A 14 -12.79 -9.89 5.67
CA HIS A 14 -12.85 -9.33 4.33
C HIS A 14 -12.96 -7.80 4.39
N PRO A 15 -11.90 -7.10 4.75
CA PRO A 15 -11.98 -5.65 4.79
C PRO A 15 -12.23 -5.06 3.41
N GLY A 16 -13.13 -4.08 3.34
CA GLY A 16 -13.44 -3.36 2.11
C GLY A 16 -12.48 -2.21 1.83
N LYS A 17 -11.65 -1.86 2.80
CA LYS A 17 -10.61 -0.87 2.64
C LYS A 17 -9.31 -1.49 3.16
N VAL A 18 -8.32 -1.59 2.28
CA VAL A 18 -7.02 -2.18 2.61
C VAL A 18 -5.95 -1.16 2.24
N PHE A 19 -5.06 -0.90 3.17
CA PHE A 19 -3.89 -0.09 2.87
C PHE A 19 -2.70 -1.00 2.60
N LEU A 20 -1.90 -0.59 1.64
CA LEU A 20 -0.62 -1.23 1.35
C LEU A 20 0.47 -0.18 1.46
N TYR A 21 1.42 -0.41 2.33
CA TYR A 21 2.64 0.37 2.35
C TYR A 21 3.70 -0.40 1.59
N GLY A 22 4.34 0.27 0.64
CA GLY A 22 5.42 -0.33 -0.12
C GLY A 22 6.59 0.59 -0.26
N GLU A 23 7.79 0.01 -0.33
CA GLU A 23 9.01 0.78 -0.39
C GLU A 23 10.07 0.01 -1.17
N PHE A 24 10.66 0.69 -2.16
CA PHE A 24 11.84 0.21 -2.88
C PHE A 24 13.06 0.89 -2.31
N GLN A 25 14.10 0.13 -2.00
CA GLN A 25 15.39 0.70 -1.67
C GLN A 25 16.31 0.57 -2.87
N LEU A 26 16.86 1.71 -3.31
CA LEU A 26 17.71 1.82 -4.48
C LEU A 26 19.02 2.50 -4.08
N ALA A 27 20.04 2.36 -4.93
CA ALA A 27 21.27 3.11 -4.72
C ALA A 27 21.06 4.61 -4.95
N VAL A 28 20.18 4.95 -5.89
CA VAL A 28 19.80 6.32 -6.22
C VAL A 28 18.30 6.33 -6.50
N THR A 29 17.61 7.34 -5.98
CA THR A 29 16.16 7.46 -6.16
C THR A 29 15.80 8.71 -6.93
N PRO A 30 16.04 8.73 -8.29
CA PRO A 30 15.59 9.86 -9.07
C PRO A 30 14.06 9.91 -9.07
N PHE A 31 13.50 11.08 -8.87
CA PHE A 31 12.06 11.24 -8.86
C PHE A 31 11.66 12.46 -9.66
N THR A 32 11.60 12.27 -10.98
CA THR A 32 11.18 13.30 -11.92
C THR A 32 9.90 12.88 -12.60
N GLU A 33 9.26 13.80 -13.27
CA GLU A 33 8.02 13.51 -13.98
C GLU A 33 8.22 12.40 -15.01
N GLU A 34 9.38 12.37 -15.68
CA GLU A 34 9.69 11.31 -16.64
C GLU A 34 9.70 9.94 -15.98
N VAL A 35 10.01 9.87 -14.68
CA VAL A 35 10.04 8.61 -13.92
C VAL A 35 8.65 8.24 -13.43
N TRP A 36 7.95 9.16 -12.74
CA TRP A 36 6.70 8.77 -12.09
C TRP A 36 5.49 8.77 -13.01
N LYS A 37 5.50 9.56 -14.08
CA LYS A 37 4.31 9.66 -14.92
C LYS A 37 3.94 8.34 -15.64
N PRO A 38 4.90 7.63 -16.26
CA PRO A 38 4.57 6.31 -16.84
C PRO A 38 4.15 5.30 -15.78
N VAL A 39 4.74 5.35 -14.60
CA VAL A 39 4.35 4.45 -13.50
C VAL A 39 2.91 4.73 -13.07
N ASN A 40 2.53 6.00 -12.91
CA ASN A 40 1.16 6.36 -12.59
C ASN A 40 0.18 5.87 -13.65
N ALA A 41 0.54 6.01 -14.92
CA ALA A 41 -0.32 5.53 -16.00
C ALA A 41 -0.57 4.02 -15.90
N GLN A 42 0.45 3.26 -15.54
CA GLN A 42 0.33 1.82 -15.34
C GLN A 42 -0.48 1.51 -14.09
N LEU A 43 -0.24 2.23 -13.00
CA LEU A 43 -0.95 2.02 -11.73
C LEU A 43 -2.45 2.28 -11.86
N LYS A 44 -2.85 3.23 -12.68
CA LYS A 44 -4.27 3.56 -12.88
C LYS A 44 -5.05 2.38 -13.45
N ASN A 45 -4.38 1.40 -14.02
CA ASN A 45 -5.01 0.19 -14.57
C ASN A 45 -4.94 -1.01 -13.61
N VAL A 46 -4.40 -0.83 -12.41
CA VAL A 46 -4.30 -1.91 -11.44
C VAL A 46 -5.66 -2.16 -10.81
N LYS A 47 -6.11 -3.41 -10.87
CA LYS A 47 -7.41 -3.81 -10.36
C LYS A 47 -7.52 -3.55 -8.86
N GLY A 48 -8.56 -2.82 -8.49
CA GLY A 48 -8.86 -2.56 -7.09
C GLY A 48 -8.07 -1.44 -6.45
N LEU A 49 -7.12 -0.84 -7.17
CA LEU A 49 -6.37 0.29 -6.64
C LEU A 49 -7.24 1.54 -6.68
N VAL A 50 -7.46 2.13 -5.50
CA VAL A 50 -8.29 3.32 -5.35
C VAL A 50 -7.46 4.58 -5.50
N ARG A 51 -6.35 4.65 -4.79
CA ARG A 51 -5.46 5.82 -4.81
C ARG A 51 -4.08 5.46 -4.28
N LYS A 52 -3.12 6.31 -4.59
CA LYS A 52 -1.75 6.18 -4.10
C LYS A 52 -1.21 7.53 -3.70
N THR A 53 -0.47 7.57 -2.62
CA THR A 53 0.39 8.69 -2.25
C THR A 53 1.83 8.23 -2.38
N TRP A 54 2.62 8.92 -3.17
CA TRP A 54 4.04 8.64 -3.29
C TRP A 54 4.77 9.00 -2.00
N THR A 55 5.72 8.17 -1.61
CA THR A 55 6.57 8.43 -0.44
C THR A 55 8.03 8.39 -0.87
N LEU A 56 8.78 9.39 -0.44
CA LEU A 56 10.21 9.46 -0.73
C LEU A 56 10.93 9.58 0.60
N GLY A 57 11.83 8.65 0.86
CA GLY A 57 12.54 8.61 2.14
C GLY A 57 13.48 9.80 2.31
N ILE A 58 13.52 10.32 3.52
CA ILE A 58 14.45 11.39 3.86
C ILE A 58 15.80 10.74 4.17
N ASN A 59 16.78 10.96 3.28
CA ASN A 59 18.14 10.44 3.42
C ASN A 59 18.25 8.91 3.49
N THR A 60 17.31 8.19 2.85
CA THR A 60 17.30 6.73 2.89
C THR A 60 17.40 6.07 1.52
N ASN A 61 17.37 6.85 0.45
CA ASN A 61 17.33 6.33 -0.92
C ASN A 61 16.20 5.34 -1.13
N THR A 62 15.03 5.66 -0.59
CA THR A 62 13.84 4.85 -0.75
C THR A 62 12.76 5.62 -1.47
N VAL A 63 12.00 4.89 -2.30
CA VAL A 63 10.82 5.42 -2.96
C VAL A 63 9.72 4.37 -2.86
N GLY A 64 8.51 4.80 -2.65
CA GLY A 64 7.41 3.87 -2.52
C GLY A 64 6.08 4.57 -2.53
N GLY A 65 5.16 4.01 -1.80
CA GLY A 65 3.84 4.58 -1.73
C GLY A 65 2.99 4.02 -0.61
N PHE A 66 1.99 4.80 -0.29
CA PHE A 66 0.90 4.39 0.56
C PHE A 66 -0.31 4.25 -0.36
N TYR A 67 -0.79 3.02 -0.50
CA TYR A 67 -1.83 2.67 -1.47
C TYR A 67 -3.11 2.30 -0.73
N GLU A 68 -4.24 2.59 -1.37
CA GLU A 68 -5.53 2.10 -0.89
C GLU A 68 -6.10 1.14 -1.92
N PHE A 69 -6.50 -0.05 -1.48
CA PHE A 69 -7.13 -1.07 -2.29
C PHE A 69 -8.53 -1.38 -1.77
N ASP A 70 -9.37 -1.92 -2.64
CA ASP A 70 -10.74 -2.29 -2.30
C ASP A 70 -10.86 -3.70 -1.70
N SER A 71 -9.78 -4.48 -1.69
CA SER A 71 -9.78 -5.83 -1.11
C SER A 71 -8.38 -6.32 -0.83
N VAL A 72 -8.27 -7.30 0.07
CA VAL A 72 -7.02 -7.97 0.37
C VAL A 72 -6.52 -8.71 -0.88
N GLU A 73 -7.42 -9.36 -1.60
CA GLU A 73 -7.05 -10.12 -2.81
C GLU A 73 -6.37 -9.25 -3.84
N ASN A 74 -6.95 -8.07 -4.11
CA ASN A 74 -6.38 -7.16 -5.09
C ASN A 74 -5.07 -6.55 -4.61
N ALA A 75 -4.96 -6.23 -3.33
CA ALA A 75 -3.71 -5.74 -2.76
C ALA A 75 -2.60 -6.78 -2.85
N ARG A 76 -2.91 -8.04 -2.53
CA ARG A 76 -1.94 -9.12 -2.63
C ARG A 76 -1.53 -9.42 -4.06
N ALA A 77 -2.47 -9.39 -4.98
CA ALA A 77 -2.17 -9.60 -6.40
C ALA A 77 -1.20 -8.55 -6.91
N PHE A 78 -1.39 -7.30 -6.52
CA PHE A 78 -0.46 -6.22 -6.87
C PHE A 78 0.91 -6.46 -6.22
N ALA A 79 0.94 -6.75 -4.92
CA ALA A 79 2.19 -6.89 -4.16
C ALA A 79 3.07 -8.02 -4.68
N THR A 80 2.45 -9.15 -5.06
CA THR A 80 3.19 -10.32 -5.54
C THR A 80 3.37 -10.36 -7.05
N GLY A 81 2.66 -9.51 -7.78
CA GLY A 81 2.73 -9.42 -9.23
C GLY A 81 3.53 -8.21 -9.68
N LEU A 82 2.79 -7.18 -10.13
CA LEU A 82 3.40 -6.00 -10.76
C LEU A 82 4.46 -5.34 -9.86
N TYR A 83 4.14 -5.15 -8.58
CA TYR A 83 5.02 -4.44 -7.66
C TYR A 83 6.34 -5.19 -7.46
N ALA A 84 6.24 -6.52 -7.23
CA ALA A 84 7.42 -7.37 -7.09
C ALA A 84 8.26 -7.37 -8.36
N GLU A 85 7.61 -7.40 -9.52
CA GLU A 85 8.31 -7.37 -10.81
C GLU A 85 9.03 -6.06 -11.05
N GLN A 86 8.39 -4.94 -10.66
CA GLN A 86 9.03 -3.63 -10.76
C GLN A 86 10.28 -3.56 -9.88
N ALA A 87 10.19 -4.05 -8.65
CA ALA A 87 11.36 -4.09 -7.76
C ALA A 87 12.50 -4.90 -8.37
N LYS A 88 12.16 -6.07 -8.91
CA LYS A 88 13.15 -6.96 -9.51
C LYS A 88 13.81 -6.31 -10.72
N SER A 89 13.03 -5.66 -11.58
CA SER A 89 13.58 -5.02 -12.79
C SER A 89 14.50 -3.85 -12.46
N MET A 90 14.31 -3.20 -11.32
CA MET A 90 15.14 -2.09 -10.88
C MET A 90 16.30 -2.52 -9.97
N GLY A 91 16.40 -3.82 -9.66
CA GLY A 91 17.40 -4.30 -8.72
C GLY A 91 17.19 -3.78 -7.30
N ALA A 92 15.94 -3.47 -6.95
CA ALA A 92 15.62 -2.87 -5.67
C ALA A 92 15.19 -3.93 -4.67
N SER A 93 15.46 -3.68 -3.39
CA SER A 93 14.83 -4.43 -2.30
C SER A 93 13.43 -3.88 -2.09
N LEU A 94 12.46 -4.76 -1.86
CA LEU A 94 11.06 -4.39 -1.68
C LEU A 94 10.59 -4.74 -0.28
N THR A 95 9.99 -3.77 0.40
CA THR A 95 9.28 -3.99 1.65
C THR A 95 7.80 -3.70 1.39
N VAL A 96 6.93 -4.62 1.81
CA VAL A 96 5.47 -4.47 1.65
C VAL A 96 4.79 -4.89 2.94
N LYS A 97 3.80 -4.09 3.35
CA LYS A 97 2.91 -4.43 4.46
C LYS A 97 1.47 -4.08 4.08
N LEU A 98 0.54 -4.92 4.50
CA LEU A 98 -0.89 -4.69 4.32
C LEU A 98 -1.53 -4.34 5.64
N PHE A 99 -2.53 -3.46 5.60
CA PHE A 99 -3.24 -3.00 6.78
C PHE A 99 -4.75 -3.06 6.54
N ASP A 100 -5.49 -3.45 7.58
CA ASP A 100 -6.94 -3.40 7.58
C ASP A 100 -7.39 -1.94 7.74
N GLY A 101 -7.93 -1.36 6.69
CA GLY A 101 -8.35 0.04 6.68
C GLY A 101 -9.70 0.28 7.33
N ASP A 102 -10.50 -0.78 7.55
CA ASP A 102 -11.82 -0.63 8.16
C ASP A 102 -11.74 -0.66 9.69
N LEU A 103 -10.91 -1.53 10.22
CA LEU A 103 -10.85 -1.71 11.67
C LEU A 103 -10.42 -0.44 12.40
N GLY A 104 -9.50 0.30 11.83
CA GLY A 104 -8.99 1.53 12.45
C GLY A 104 -9.72 2.80 12.06
N GLU A 105 -10.85 2.71 11.36
CA GLU A 105 -11.48 3.89 10.78
C GLU A 105 -11.89 4.93 11.83
N ALA A 106 -12.58 4.51 12.88
CA ALA A 106 -13.07 5.47 13.88
C ALA A 106 -11.92 6.23 14.55
N ALA A 107 -10.86 5.50 14.91
CA ALA A 107 -9.68 6.10 15.52
C ALA A 107 -8.96 7.04 14.54
N SER A 108 -8.90 6.64 13.27
CA SER A 108 -8.25 7.45 12.24
C SER A 108 -9.05 8.72 11.95
N ARG A 109 -10.38 8.63 11.94
CA ARG A 109 -11.23 9.81 11.75
C ARG A 109 -11.05 10.81 12.91
N ASP A 110 -10.93 10.31 14.13
CA ASP A 110 -10.68 11.16 15.29
C ASP A 110 -9.38 11.95 15.13
N MET A 111 -8.40 11.39 14.43
CA MET A 111 -7.13 12.03 14.13
C MET A 111 -7.13 12.77 12.78
N LYS A 112 -8.31 12.94 12.16
CA LYS A 112 -8.47 13.68 10.91
C LYS A 112 -7.72 13.09 9.74
N SER A 113 -7.63 11.76 9.68
CA SER A 113 -6.96 11.09 8.57
C SER A 113 -7.62 11.43 7.23
N PRO A 114 -6.85 11.76 6.19
CA PRO A 114 -7.43 12.09 4.88
C PRO A 114 -7.88 10.86 4.09
N HIS A 115 -7.65 9.66 4.60
CA HIS A 115 -7.92 8.43 3.87
C HIS A 115 -9.34 7.92 4.05
N TYR A 116 -10.21 8.71 4.67
CA TYR A 116 -11.61 8.37 4.88
C TYR A 116 -12.49 9.51 4.39
N ASN A 117 -13.69 9.16 3.93
CA ASN A 117 -14.63 10.16 3.44
C ASN A 117 -15.22 10.94 4.62
N TYR A 118 -15.31 12.23 4.49
CA TYR A 118 -15.87 13.13 5.50
C TYR A 118 -17.08 13.87 4.97
#